data_8017f35b85af48b185b2cabf9cab8bdc
#
_entry.id   8017f35b85af48b185b2cabf9cab8bdc
#
_cell.length_a   1.000
_cell.length_b   1.000
_cell.length_c   1.000
_cell.angle_alpha   90.00
_cell.angle_beta   90.00
_cell.angle_gamma   90.00
#
_symmetry.space_group_name_H-M   'P 1'
#
loop_
_entity.id
_entity.type
_entity.pdbx_description
1 polymer ?
#
loop_
_entity_poly.entity_id
_entity_poly.type
_entity_poly.pdbx_seq_one_letter_code
_entity_poly.pdbx_strand_id
1 'polypeptide(L)'
;MIEWAPIFILGGLAMITAIIPLKLPREGWMFFAATLLLGLSGYGLLGSPGLPSAPKYRAIEEMRSGAQVVDARRSLFNDGMPIPSHLVLSDGFARQGRFNEAAALLRKPAAEEPADAETWLALAIALVEHAEGQVTPPATVAF
;
A
#
# COMPACT_ATOMS: atom_id res chain seq x y z
N MET A 1 19.77 -5.03 -8.78
CA MET A 1 20.26 -5.61 -10.05
C MET A 1 19.67 -6.98 -10.38
N ILE A 2 18.92 -7.60 -9.47
CA ILE A 2 18.33 -8.96 -9.66
C ILE A 2 16.93 -8.92 -10.31
N GLU A 3 16.31 -7.77 -10.35
CA GLU A 3 14.90 -7.62 -10.80
C GLU A 3 14.68 -7.86 -12.31
N TRP A 4 15.71 -7.70 -13.12
CA TRP A 4 15.65 -7.93 -14.57
C TRP A 4 15.90 -9.39 -14.97
N ALA A 5 16.49 -10.19 -14.08
CA ALA A 5 16.83 -11.59 -14.34
C ALA A 5 15.62 -12.44 -14.80
N PRO A 6 14.43 -12.38 -14.14
CA PRO A 6 13.28 -13.17 -14.57
C PRO A 6 12.79 -12.79 -15.97
N ILE A 7 12.91 -11.54 -16.38
CA ILE A 7 12.50 -11.04 -17.70
C ILE A 7 13.40 -11.61 -18.79
N PHE A 8 14.71 -11.61 -18.58
CA PHE A 8 15.65 -12.22 -19.54
C PHE A 8 15.50 -13.75 -19.62
N ILE A 9 15.20 -14.41 -18.48
CA ILE A 9 14.92 -15.84 -18.45
C ILE A 9 13.66 -16.17 -19.26
N LEU A 10 12.58 -15.41 -19.08
CA LEU A 10 11.33 -15.56 -19.82
C LEU A 10 11.52 -15.32 -21.32
N GLY A 11 12.25 -14.27 -21.72
CA GLY A 11 12.60 -14.00 -23.11
C GLY A 11 13.43 -15.09 -23.75
N GLY A 12 14.42 -15.62 -23.00
CA GLY A 12 15.23 -16.76 -23.44
C GLY A 12 14.42 -18.05 -23.60
N LEU A 13 13.52 -18.33 -22.65
CA LEU A 13 12.62 -19.49 -22.70
C LEU A 13 11.67 -19.39 -23.90
N ALA A 14 11.11 -18.21 -24.17
CA ALA A 14 10.26 -17.97 -25.34
C ALA A 14 11.02 -18.18 -26.65
N MET A 15 12.27 -17.75 -26.72
CA MET A 15 13.13 -17.98 -27.88
C MET A 15 13.42 -19.47 -28.09
N ILE A 16 13.75 -20.19 -27.03
CA ILE A 16 14.00 -21.65 -27.07
C ILE A 16 12.73 -22.42 -27.51
N THR A 17 11.56 -22.06 -27.00
CA THR A 17 10.29 -22.68 -27.39
C THR A 17 9.91 -22.37 -28.84
N ALA A 18 10.26 -21.22 -29.36
CA ALA A 18 10.05 -20.89 -30.77
C ALA A 18 10.96 -21.70 -31.70
N ILE A 19 12.20 -21.92 -31.31
CA ILE A 19 13.20 -22.62 -32.15
C ILE A 19 12.98 -24.13 -32.16
N ILE A 20 12.78 -24.75 -30.97
CA ILE A 20 12.77 -26.22 -30.84
C ILE A 20 11.41 -26.84 -31.24
N PRO A 21 10.28 -26.51 -30.55
CA PRO A 21 9.01 -27.17 -30.88
C PRO A 21 8.30 -26.58 -32.10
N LEU A 22 8.41 -25.27 -32.36
CA LEU A 22 7.78 -24.64 -33.52
C LEU A 22 8.63 -24.69 -34.79
N LYS A 23 9.88 -25.17 -34.71
CA LYS A 23 10.81 -25.29 -35.87
C LYS A 23 10.87 -24.02 -36.71
N LEU A 24 11.00 -22.86 -36.05
CA LEU A 24 11.04 -21.57 -36.74
C LEU A 24 12.18 -21.55 -37.76
N PRO A 25 11.94 -21.21 -39.05
CA PRO A 25 13.01 -21.13 -40.05
C PRO A 25 14.01 -20.03 -39.67
N ARG A 26 15.29 -20.22 -40.00
CA ARG A 26 16.37 -19.31 -39.62
C ARG A 26 16.12 -17.85 -40.04
N GLU A 27 15.42 -17.66 -41.15
CA GLU A 27 15.02 -16.35 -41.63
C GLU A 27 14.03 -15.63 -40.71
N GLY A 28 13.20 -16.37 -39.95
CA GLY A 28 12.24 -15.84 -38.99
C GLY A 28 12.86 -15.45 -37.64
N TRP A 29 14.09 -15.89 -37.33
CA TRP A 29 14.72 -15.63 -36.03
C TRP A 29 14.94 -14.15 -35.76
N MET A 30 15.36 -13.40 -36.79
CA MET A 30 15.58 -11.96 -36.65
C MET A 30 14.28 -11.18 -36.40
N PHE A 31 13.18 -11.56 -37.07
CA PHE A 31 11.88 -10.93 -36.86
C PHE A 31 11.33 -11.27 -35.48
N PHE A 32 11.47 -12.51 -35.02
CA PHE A 32 11.04 -12.92 -33.70
C PHE A 32 11.85 -12.23 -32.58
N ALA A 33 13.16 -12.15 -32.73
CA ALA A 33 14.02 -11.42 -31.81
C ALA A 33 13.69 -9.92 -31.77
N ALA A 34 13.43 -9.30 -32.93
CA ALA A 34 13.04 -7.89 -33.02
C ALA A 34 11.70 -7.62 -32.33
N THR A 35 10.70 -8.49 -32.48
CA THR A 35 9.42 -8.35 -31.80
C THR A 35 9.53 -8.54 -30.28
N LEU A 36 10.38 -9.47 -29.83
CA LEU A 36 10.68 -9.65 -28.40
C LEU A 36 11.36 -8.39 -27.81
N LEU A 37 12.34 -7.83 -28.52
CA LEU A 37 13.03 -6.61 -28.07
C LEU A 37 12.08 -5.40 -28.07
N LEU A 38 11.20 -5.29 -29.06
CA LEU A 38 10.20 -4.22 -29.12
C LEU A 38 9.18 -4.36 -27.96
N GLY A 39 8.71 -5.56 -27.67
CA GLY A 39 7.85 -5.85 -26.54
C GLY A 39 8.53 -5.53 -25.20
N LEU A 40 9.78 -5.92 -25.05
CA LEU A 40 10.58 -5.65 -23.86
C LEU A 40 10.86 -4.16 -23.66
N SER A 41 11.15 -3.42 -24.74
CA SER A 41 11.33 -1.96 -24.68
C SER A 41 10.03 -1.24 -24.35
N GLY A 42 8.90 -1.69 -24.92
CA GLY A 42 7.57 -1.19 -24.56
C GLY A 42 7.23 -1.43 -23.08
N TYR A 43 7.54 -2.60 -22.56
CA TYR A 43 7.39 -2.90 -21.14
C TYR A 43 8.32 -2.05 -20.26
N GLY A 44 9.54 -1.80 -20.69
CA GLY A 44 10.48 -0.96 -19.95
C GLY A 44 10.08 0.53 -19.90
N LEU A 45 9.42 1.02 -20.96
CA LEU A 45 8.99 2.42 -21.05
C LEU A 45 7.61 2.69 -20.44
N LEU A 46 6.67 1.76 -20.62
CA LEU A 46 5.27 1.91 -20.21
C LEU A 46 4.92 1.06 -18.98
N GLY A 47 5.62 -0.04 -18.77
CA GLY A 47 5.57 -0.83 -17.54
C GLY A 47 6.30 -0.07 -16.43
N SER A 48 5.82 -0.17 -15.22
CA SER A 48 6.49 0.39 -14.04
C SER A 48 7.19 -0.74 -13.27
N PRO A 49 8.32 -1.29 -13.79
CA PRO A 49 8.99 -2.45 -13.18
C PRO A 49 9.56 -2.17 -11.79
N GLY A 50 9.65 -0.89 -11.40
CA GLY A 50 10.07 -0.47 -10.06
C GLY A 50 8.93 -0.22 -9.08
N LEU A 51 7.68 -0.36 -9.50
CA LEU A 51 6.57 -0.28 -8.55
C LEU A 51 6.49 -1.59 -7.75
N PRO A 52 6.44 -1.52 -6.41
CA PRO A 52 6.27 -2.70 -5.60
C PRO A 52 4.98 -3.42 -6.00
N SER A 53 5.13 -4.64 -6.54
CA SER A 53 4.01 -5.50 -6.87
C SER A 53 3.41 -5.98 -5.56
N ALA A 54 2.32 -5.49 -5.18
CA ALA A 54 1.19 -6.07 -4.47
C ALA A 54 0.47 -5.09 -3.57
N PRO A 55 -0.52 -4.38 -4.08
CA PRO A 55 -1.46 -3.65 -3.23
C PRO A 55 -2.15 -4.55 -2.20
N LYS A 56 -2.25 -5.88 -2.45
CA LYS A 56 -2.88 -6.82 -1.50
C LYS A 56 -2.11 -7.01 -0.20
N TYR A 57 -0.78 -7.13 -0.25
CA TYR A 57 0.02 -7.29 0.98
C TYR A 57 0.03 -6.01 1.80
N ARG A 58 0.18 -4.86 1.16
CA ARG A 58 0.10 -3.56 1.81
C ARG A 58 -1.27 -3.35 2.47
N ALA A 59 -2.36 -3.59 1.75
CA ALA A 59 -3.71 -3.46 2.30
C ALA A 59 -3.96 -4.38 3.49
N ILE A 60 -3.46 -5.63 3.45
CA ILE A 60 -3.58 -6.57 4.58
C ILE A 60 -2.74 -6.09 5.78
N GLU A 61 -1.55 -5.56 5.53
CA GLU A 61 -0.66 -5.05 6.58
C GLU A 61 -1.22 -3.78 7.23
N GLU A 62 -1.75 -2.85 6.44
CA GLU A 62 -2.45 -1.64 6.89
C GLU A 62 -3.72 -1.99 7.71
N MET A 63 -4.51 -2.98 7.28
CA MET A 63 -5.66 -3.46 8.05
C MET A 63 -5.26 -4.11 9.37
N ARG A 64 -4.14 -4.85 9.38
CA ARG A 64 -3.61 -5.47 10.61
C ARG A 64 -3.07 -4.40 11.57
N SER A 65 -2.29 -3.46 11.06
CA SER A 65 -1.79 -2.31 11.83
C SER A 65 -2.96 -1.52 12.41
N GLY A 66 -3.95 -1.15 11.58
CA GLY A 66 -5.11 -0.42 12.01
C GLY A 66 -5.91 -1.11 13.12
N ALA A 67 -6.09 -2.43 13.04
CA ALA A 67 -6.75 -3.18 14.11
C ALA A 67 -5.96 -3.13 15.43
N GLN A 68 -4.63 -3.34 15.35
CA GLN A 68 -3.76 -3.35 16.53
C GLN A 68 -3.71 -2.00 17.23
N VAL A 69 -3.57 -0.88 16.48
CA VAL A 69 -3.50 0.46 17.09
C VAL A 69 -4.84 0.89 17.70
N VAL A 70 -5.96 0.52 17.07
CA VAL A 70 -7.29 0.78 17.64
C VAL A 70 -7.47 0.00 18.95
N ASP A 71 -7.10 -1.28 18.99
CA ASP A 71 -7.24 -2.10 20.19
C ASP A 71 -6.32 -1.62 21.31
N ALA A 72 -5.08 -1.25 20.99
CA ALA A 72 -4.14 -0.67 21.94
C ALA A 72 -4.68 0.63 22.56
N ARG A 73 -5.18 1.57 21.71
CA ARG A 73 -5.77 2.82 22.20
C ARG A 73 -6.97 2.54 23.10
N ARG A 74 -7.91 1.70 22.68
CA ARG A 74 -9.09 1.36 23.47
C ARG A 74 -8.74 0.74 24.82
N SER A 75 -7.64 0.00 24.89
CA SER A 75 -7.18 -0.56 26.18
C SER A 75 -6.66 0.51 27.15
N LEU A 76 -6.15 1.64 26.63
CA LEU A 76 -5.68 2.76 27.46
C LEU A 76 -6.82 3.63 28.01
N PHE A 77 -7.90 3.78 27.24
CA PHE A 77 -9.04 4.64 27.56
C PHE A 77 -10.30 3.85 27.96
N ASN A 78 -10.13 2.62 28.45
CA ASN A 78 -11.26 1.78 28.87
C ASN A 78 -11.76 2.18 30.27
N ASP A 79 -12.50 3.28 30.34
CA ASP A 79 -13.12 3.82 31.55
C ASP A 79 -14.56 3.34 31.79
N GLY A 80 -15.05 2.42 30.93
CA GLY A 80 -16.41 1.87 30.99
C GLY A 80 -17.50 2.82 30.47
N MET A 81 -17.12 3.99 29.93
CA MET A 81 -18.07 4.90 29.29
C MET A 81 -18.39 4.48 27.83
N PRO A 82 -19.58 4.87 27.32
CA PRO A 82 -19.91 4.61 25.93
C PRO A 82 -18.94 5.34 24.98
N ILE A 83 -18.38 4.61 24.02
CA ILE A 83 -17.45 5.20 23.03
C ILE A 83 -18.20 6.21 22.17
N PRO A 84 -17.70 7.44 22.01
CA PRO A 84 -18.30 8.45 21.14
C PRO A 84 -18.44 7.95 19.69
N SER A 85 -19.53 8.34 19.01
CA SER A 85 -19.84 7.86 17.66
C SER A 85 -18.75 8.18 16.63
N HIS A 86 -18.09 9.32 16.73
CA HIS A 86 -16.99 9.71 15.86
C HIS A 86 -15.77 8.78 15.99
N LEU A 87 -15.48 8.30 17.22
CA LEU A 87 -14.43 7.32 17.47
C LEU A 87 -14.80 5.94 16.90
N VAL A 88 -16.06 5.52 17.06
CA VAL A 88 -16.53 4.23 16.49
C VAL A 88 -16.39 4.22 14.97
N LEU A 89 -16.79 5.32 14.31
CA LEU A 89 -16.69 5.45 12.85
C LEU A 89 -15.23 5.51 12.37
N SER A 90 -14.41 6.32 13.01
CA SER A 90 -12.99 6.43 12.67
C SER A 90 -12.23 5.11 12.87
N ASP A 91 -12.55 4.37 13.92
CA ASP A 91 -12.00 3.04 14.16
C ASP A 91 -12.40 2.04 13.06
N GLY A 92 -13.63 2.14 12.57
CA GLY A 92 -14.10 1.34 11.44
C GLY A 92 -13.26 1.57 10.18
N PHE A 93 -12.90 2.83 9.89
CA PHE A 93 -12.01 3.16 8.77
C PHE A 93 -10.55 2.74 9.04
N ALA A 94 -10.03 2.99 10.23
CA ALA A 94 -8.67 2.60 10.61
C ALA A 94 -8.47 1.07 10.52
N ARG A 95 -9.44 0.27 10.96
CA ARG A 95 -9.40 -1.20 10.83
C ARG A 95 -9.41 -1.69 9.38
N GLN A 96 -9.85 -0.85 8.44
CA GLN A 96 -9.81 -1.11 7.01
C GLN A 96 -8.53 -0.59 6.33
N GLY A 97 -7.59 -0.02 7.09
CA GLY A 97 -6.39 0.64 6.57
C GLY A 97 -6.66 2.01 5.93
N ARG A 98 -7.87 2.56 6.11
CA ARG A 98 -8.30 3.84 5.53
C ARG A 98 -8.01 4.99 6.48
N PHE A 99 -6.73 5.20 6.75
CA PHE A 99 -6.29 6.15 7.77
C PHE A 99 -6.55 7.61 7.40
N ASN A 100 -6.57 7.96 6.11
CA ASN A 100 -6.91 9.31 5.67
C ASN A 100 -8.35 9.67 6.02
N GLU A 101 -9.29 8.76 5.80
CA GLU A 101 -10.69 8.96 6.12
C GLU A 101 -10.92 8.96 7.64
N ALA A 102 -10.22 8.10 8.38
CA ALA A 102 -10.25 8.12 9.83
C ALA A 102 -9.78 9.49 10.37
N ALA A 103 -8.64 10.01 9.88
CA ALA A 103 -8.13 11.32 10.26
C ALA A 103 -9.09 12.45 9.88
N ALA A 104 -9.71 12.39 8.68
CA ALA A 104 -10.66 13.41 8.25
C ALA A 104 -11.89 13.52 9.17
N LEU A 105 -12.39 12.39 9.67
CA LEU A 105 -13.51 12.35 10.62
C LEU A 105 -13.15 12.92 12.00
N LEU A 106 -11.89 12.75 12.43
CA LEU A 106 -11.46 13.14 13.79
C LEU A 106 -11.07 14.62 13.90
N ARG A 107 -10.73 15.30 12.81
CA ARG A 107 -10.28 16.70 12.83
C ARG A 107 -11.29 17.66 13.46
N LYS A 108 -12.57 17.52 13.12
CA LYS A 108 -13.61 18.41 13.65
C LYS A 108 -13.89 18.13 15.13
N PRO A 109 -14.16 16.90 15.58
CA PRO A 109 -14.32 16.59 17.00
C PRO A 109 -13.12 17.00 17.85
N ALA A 110 -11.89 16.77 17.43
CA ALA A 110 -10.70 17.19 18.14
C ALA A 110 -10.61 18.72 18.32
N ALA A 111 -11.06 19.48 17.32
CA ALA A 111 -11.10 20.95 17.42
C ALA A 111 -12.25 21.46 18.29
N GLU A 112 -13.38 20.76 18.33
CA GLU A 112 -14.56 21.11 19.14
C GLU A 112 -14.34 20.78 20.62
N GLU A 113 -13.66 19.69 20.93
CA GLU A 113 -13.34 19.24 22.29
C GLU A 113 -11.82 19.07 22.50
N PRO A 114 -11.07 20.17 22.66
CA PRO A 114 -9.62 20.12 22.81
C PRO A 114 -9.11 19.35 24.03
N ALA A 115 -9.96 19.13 25.03
CA ALA A 115 -9.65 18.38 26.24
C ALA A 115 -9.80 16.86 26.08
N ASP A 116 -10.40 16.40 24.98
CA ASP A 116 -10.57 14.96 24.71
C ASP A 116 -9.27 14.35 24.17
N ALA A 117 -8.46 13.83 25.10
CA ALA A 117 -7.18 13.22 24.77
C ALA A 117 -7.32 11.95 23.90
N GLU A 118 -8.43 11.21 24.01
CA GLU A 118 -8.64 10.01 23.21
C GLU A 118 -8.83 10.36 21.72
N THR A 119 -9.63 11.39 21.43
CA THR A 119 -9.85 11.85 20.04
C THR A 119 -8.56 12.40 19.44
N TRP A 120 -7.75 13.15 20.20
CA TRP A 120 -6.45 13.63 19.73
C TRP A 120 -5.47 12.50 19.46
N LEU A 121 -5.38 11.52 20.35
CA LEU A 121 -4.52 10.35 20.15
C LEU A 121 -4.97 9.53 18.93
N ALA A 122 -6.27 9.35 18.74
CA ALA A 122 -6.80 8.67 17.56
C ALA A 122 -6.43 9.40 16.26
N LEU A 123 -6.53 10.74 16.25
CA LEU A 123 -6.14 11.57 15.12
C LEU A 123 -4.63 11.48 14.84
N ALA A 124 -3.81 11.56 15.87
CA ALA A 124 -2.35 11.45 15.75
C ALA A 124 -1.93 10.11 15.15
N ILE A 125 -2.48 9.02 15.66
CA ILE A 125 -2.25 7.65 15.14
C ILE A 125 -2.65 7.57 13.66
N ALA A 126 -3.85 8.03 13.31
CA ALA A 126 -4.33 7.98 11.94
C ALA A 126 -3.44 8.78 10.97
N LEU A 127 -2.87 9.93 11.41
CA LEU A 127 -1.96 10.72 10.61
C LEU A 127 -0.58 10.06 10.44
N VAL A 128 -0.07 9.39 11.48
CA VAL A 128 1.20 8.66 11.42
C VAL A 128 1.08 7.43 10.53
N GLU A 129 0.03 6.65 10.69
CA GLU A 129 -0.22 5.47 9.85
C GLU A 129 -0.43 5.84 8.38
N HIS A 130 -1.16 6.95 8.12
CA HIS A 130 -1.31 7.49 6.75
C HIS A 130 0.04 7.89 6.14
N ALA A 131 0.99 8.34 6.94
CA ALA A 131 2.34 8.72 6.54
C ALA A 131 3.35 7.54 6.62
N GLU A 132 2.87 6.30 6.56
CA GLU A 132 3.71 5.09 6.60
C GLU A 132 4.63 5.03 7.85
N GLY A 133 4.11 5.44 9.00
CA GLY A 133 4.83 5.46 10.28
C GLY A 133 5.70 6.71 10.50
N GLN A 134 5.66 7.68 9.60
CA GLN A 134 6.41 8.94 9.77
C GLN A 134 5.62 9.96 10.58
N VAL A 135 6.27 10.56 11.55
CA VAL A 135 5.67 11.66 12.34
C VAL A 135 5.75 12.94 11.53
N THR A 136 4.63 13.32 10.93
CA THR A 136 4.51 14.55 10.15
C THR A 136 4.18 15.77 11.03
N PRO A 137 4.40 17.03 10.57
CA PRO A 137 4.02 18.21 11.34
C PRO A 137 2.57 18.23 11.84
N PRO A 138 1.55 17.80 11.05
CA PRO A 138 0.19 17.66 11.57
C PRO A 138 0.05 16.61 12.68
N ALA A 139 0.80 15.50 12.60
CA ALA A 139 0.79 14.49 13.64
C ALA A 139 1.41 14.99 14.95
N THR A 140 2.50 15.77 14.88
CA THR A 140 3.12 16.37 16.10
C THR A 140 2.21 17.36 16.83
N VAL A 141 1.27 18.01 16.13
CA VAL A 141 0.29 18.88 16.76
C VAL A 141 -0.81 18.08 17.46
N ALA A 142 -1.09 16.88 16.96
CA ALA A 142 -2.13 16.02 17.52
C ALA A 142 -1.64 15.20 18.74
N PHE A 143 -0.33 15.00 18.90
CA PHE A 143 0.28 14.42 20.09
C PHE A 143 0.48 15.46 21.19
#